data_30d200fe9059fab884e484f6028152d5
#
_entry.id   30d200fe9059fab884e484f6028152d5
#
_cell.length_a   1.000
_cell.length_b   1.000
_cell.length_c   1.000
_cell.angle_alpha   90.00
_cell.angle_beta   90.00
_cell.angle_gamma   90.00
#
_symmetry.space_group_name_H-M   'P 1'
#
loop_
_entity.id
_entity.type
_entity.pdbx_description
1 polymer ?
#
loop_
_entity_poly.entity_id
_entity_poly.type
_entity_poly.pdbx_seq_one_letter_code
_entity_poly.pdbx_strand_id
1 'polypeptide(L)'
;MADTPDVPEVTAAPVTDLDLFWLEIARGIVKESIGSLEDAARQLITAVTLVEGIYFAAVSLSDVRKVMAGAGQAVWGVLLFTTPIILWLICLIFAISVYTPESYRTNLRSPDLAKEVYQEIVAYKHRMLRRAHFALLIGFIPVIIAIVYYLQLPVAPG
;
A
#
# COMPACT_ATOMS: atom_id res chain seq x y z
N MET A 1 0.70 -20.60 61.44
CA MET A 1 1.91 -19.93 60.92
C MET A 1 1.90 -20.26 59.44
N ALA A 2 1.44 -19.33 58.63
CA ALA A 2 1.37 -19.54 57.16
C ALA A 2 2.72 -19.12 56.56
N ASP A 3 3.33 -20.10 55.91
CA ASP A 3 4.61 -19.93 55.22
C ASP A 3 4.32 -19.05 54.00
N THR A 4 4.83 -17.79 54.01
CA THR A 4 4.73 -16.86 52.90
C THR A 4 5.73 -17.33 51.86
N PRO A 5 5.32 -17.64 50.62
CA PRO A 5 6.28 -18.04 49.58
C PRO A 5 7.26 -16.92 49.32
N ASP A 6 8.56 -17.25 49.46
CA ASP A 6 9.68 -16.38 49.15
C ASP A 6 9.65 -16.04 47.65
N VAL A 7 9.13 -14.85 47.35
CA VAL A 7 9.10 -14.34 45.96
C VAL A 7 10.52 -13.86 45.70
N PRO A 8 11.25 -14.44 44.72
CA PRO A 8 12.59 -14.02 44.40
C PRO A 8 12.60 -12.54 44.06
N GLU A 9 13.29 -11.73 44.87
CA GLU A 9 13.49 -10.31 44.64
C GLU A 9 14.33 -10.16 43.36
N VAL A 10 13.69 -9.91 42.24
CA VAL A 10 14.37 -9.62 40.98
C VAL A 10 15.05 -8.26 41.13
N THR A 11 16.28 -8.27 41.54
CA THR A 11 17.11 -7.07 41.58
C THR A 11 17.37 -6.65 40.13
N ALA A 12 16.58 -5.68 39.67
CA ALA A 12 16.81 -5.09 38.37
C ALA A 12 18.22 -4.48 38.33
N ALA A 13 19.04 -4.92 37.39
CA ALA A 13 20.35 -4.32 37.18
C ALA A 13 20.18 -2.81 36.93
N PRO A 14 21.07 -1.96 37.48
CA PRO A 14 21.00 -0.53 37.27
C PRO A 14 21.09 -0.25 35.78
N VAL A 15 20.11 0.50 35.26
CA VAL A 15 20.08 0.95 33.84
C VAL A 15 21.30 1.82 33.61
N THR A 16 22.18 1.43 32.70
CA THR A 16 23.38 2.18 32.33
C THR A 16 23.06 3.27 31.30
N ASP A 17 23.91 4.29 31.19
CA ASP A 17 23.78 5.33 30.16
C ASP A 17 23.75 4.73 28.76
N LEU A 18 24.42 3.61 28.54
CA LEU A 18 24.42 2.86 27.31
C LEU A 18 23.02 2.25 27.00
N ASP A 19 22.33 1.76 28.01
CA ASP A 19 20.98 1.20 27.86
C ASP A 19 19.98 2.30 27.52
N LEU A 20 20.11 3.48 28.12
CA LEU A 20 19.30 4.65 27.80
C LEU A 20 19.52 5.10 26.35
N PHE A 21 20.76 5.13 25.88
CA PHE A 21 21.13 5.43 24.51
C PHE A 21 20.47 4.44 23.51
N TRP A 22 20.55 3.14 23.79
CA TRP A 22 19.93 2.13 22.92
C TRP A 22 18.41 2.19 22.94
N LEU A 23 17.80 2.54 24.09
CA LEU A 23 16.34 2.76 24.18
C LEU A 23 15.89 3.96 23.35
N GLU A 24 16.66 5.03 23.31
CA GLU A 24 16.37 6.21 22.51
C GLU A 24 16.49 5.91 21.01
N ILE A 25 17.54 5.20 20.59
CA ILE A 25 17.68 4.71 19.22
C ILE A 25 16.51 3.80 18.84
N ALA A 26 16.13 2.85 19.67
CA ALA A 26 15.02 1.95 19.41
C ALA A 26 13.70 2.72 19.22
N ARG A 27 13.43 3.74 20.04
CA ARG A 27 12.27 4.63 19.88
C ARG A 27 12.31 5.43 18.57
N GLY A 28 13.51 5.88 18.18
CA GLY A 28 13.74 6.55 16.90
C GLY A 28 13.40 5.66 15.71
N ILE A 29 13.95 4.45 15.67
CA ILE A 29 13.71 3.44 14.62
C ILE A 29 12.22 3.11 14.49
N VAL A 30 11.54 2.97 15.63
CA VAL A 30 10.09 2.70 15.68
C VAL A 30 9.30 3.82 15.01
N LYS A 31 9.59 5.07 15.32
CA LYS A 31 8.92 6.24 14.71
C LYS A 31 9.24 6.37 13.23
N GLU A 32 10.50 6.13 12.85
CA GLU A 32 10.98 6.22 11.47
C GLU A 32 10.36 5.12 10.58
N SER A 33 10.13 3.91 11.12
CA SER A 33 9.52 2.82 10.36
C SER A 33 8.08 3.12 9.92
N ILE A 34 7.29 3.79 10.76
CA ILE A 34 5.93 4.23 10.38
C ILE A 34 6.03 5.34 9.32
N GLY A 35 6.90 6.32 9.52
CA GLY A 35 7.13 7.40 8.56
C GLY A 35 7.54 6.89 7.19
N SER A 36 8.45 5.92 7.13
CA SER A 36 8.90 5.33 5.86
C SER A 36 7.78 4.60 5.11
N LEU A 37 6.86 3.92 5.81
CA LEU A 37 5.68 3.30 5.19
C LEU A 37 4.72 4.34 4.63
N GLU A 38 4.52 5.44 5.33
CA GLU A 38 3.68 6.55 4.87
C GLU A 38 4.31 7.25 3.66
N ASP A 39 5.60 7.49 3.67
CA ASP A 39 6.31 8.07 2.53
C ASP A 39 6.29 7.15 1.29
N ALA A 40 6.46 5.85 1.48
CA ALA A 40 6.29 4.87 0.41
C ALA A 40 4.86 4.88 -0.16
N ALA A 41 3.84 4.98 0.69
CA ALA A 41 2.45 5.09 0.25
C ALA A 41 2.21 6.39 -0.53
N ARG A 42 2.79 7.52 -0.11
CA ARG A 42 2.71 8.81 -0.80
C ARG A 42 3.35 8.73 -2.20
N GLN A 43 4.54 8.15 -2.29
CA GLN A 43 5.20 7.95 -3.58
C GLN A 43 4.36 7.06 -4.49
N LEU A 44 3.77 6.00 -3.96
CA LEU A 44 2.90 5.11 -4.71
C LEU A 44 1.65 5.83 -5.24
N ILE A 45 0.98 6.64 -4.41
CA ILE A 45 -0.17 7.46 -4.81
C ILE A 45 0.23 8.39 -5.97
N THR A 46 1.36 9.10 -5.83
CA THR A 46 1.84 10.00 -6.87
C THR A 46 2.12 9.26 -8.18
N ALA A 47 2.80 8.13 -8.11
CA ALA A 47 3.13 7.32 -9.28
C ALA A 47 1.86 6.78 -9.97
N VAL A 48 0.91 6.25 -9.21
CA VAL A 48 -0.35 5.72 -9.76
C VAL A 48 -1.15 6.82 -10.42
N THR A 49 -1.32 7.97 -9.77
CA THR A 49 -2.05 9.11 -10.32
C THR A 49 -1.44 9.61 -11.63
N LEU A 50 -0.11 9.65 -11.72
CA LEU A 50 0.60 10.01 -12.94
C LEU A 50 0.34 8.99 -14.06
N VAL A 51 0.48 7.70 -13.75
CA VAL A 51 0.24 6.61 -14.73
C VAL A 51 -1.21 6.60 -15.22
N GLU A 52 -2.18 6.77 -14.30
CA GLU A 52 -3.60 6.90 -14.67
C GLU A 52 -3.85 8.09 -15.58
N GLY A 53 -3.27 9.26 -15.27
CA GLY A 53 -3.40 10.46 -16.09
C GLY A 53 -2.85 10.26 -17.50
N ILE A 54 -1.65 9.68 -17.63
CA ILE A 54 -1.03 9.36 -18.92
C ILE A 54 -1.86 8.35 -19.69
N TYR A 55 -2.31 7.28 -19.02
CA TYR A 55 -3.13 6.25 -19.64
C TYR A 55 -4.46 6.82 -20.14
N PHE A 56 -5.14 7.62 -19.33
CA PHE A 56 -6.40 8.26 -19.70
C PHE A 56 -6.22 9.21 -20.90
N ALA A 57 -5.15 10.00 -20.91
CA ALA A 57 -4.82 10.86 -22.04
C ALA A 57 -4.57 10.03 -23.31
N ALA A 58 -3.79 8.95 -23.21
CA ALA A 58 -3.48 8.08 -24.34
C ALA A 58 -4.74 7.44 -24.94
N VAL A 59 -5.63 6.92 -24.09
CA VAL A 59 -6.91 6.32 -24.52
C VAL A 59 -7.86 7.36 -25.13
N SER A 60 -7.91 8.57 -24.54
CA SER A 60 -8.79 9.65 -25.02
C SER A 60 -8.36 10.23 -26.37
N LEU A 61 -7.05 10.28 -26.62
CA LEU A 61 -6.48 10.80 -27.87
C LEU A 61 -6.41 9.74 -28.98
N SER A 62 -6.56 8.47 -28.64
CA SER A 62 -6.48 7.38 -29.60
C SER A 62 -7.81 7.15 -30.32
N ASP A 63 -7.74 6.72 -31.61
CA ASP A 63 -8.92 6.32 -32.38
C ASP A 63 -9.52 4.96 -31.95
N VAL A 64 -9.15 4.46 -30.76
CA VAL A 64 -9.64 3.18 -30.19
C VAL A 64 -11.16 3.04 -30.30
N ARG A 65 -11.88 4.12 -30.05
CA ARG A 65 -13.35 4.13 -30.11
C ARG A 65 -13.89 3.83 -31.52
N LYS A 66 -13.24 4.35 -32.57
CA LYS A 66 -13.65 4.12 -33.96
C LYS A 66 -13.34 2.68 -34.38
N VAL A 67 -12.15 2.20 -34.01
CA VAL A 67 -11.73 0.83 -34.32
C VAL A 67 -12.62 -0.21 -33.66
N MET A 68 -13.02 0.01 -32.42
CA MET A 68 -13.91 -0.88 -31.69
C MET A 68 -15.33 -0.90 -32.23
N ALA A 69 -15.85 0.23 -32.66
CA ALA A 69 -17.20 0.31 -33.24
C ALA A 69 -17.32 -0.51 -34.52
N GLY A 70 -16.24 -0.62 -35.29
CA GLY A 70 -16.23 -1.40 -36.55
C GLY A 70 -16.11 -2.91 -36.39
N ALA A 71 -15.59 -3.39 -35.26
CA ALA A 71 -15.22 -4.80 -35.06
C ALA A 71 -16.32 -5.66 -34.40
N GLY A 72 -17.48 -5.11 -34.03
CA GLY A 72 -18.53 -5.86 -33.30
C GLY A 72 -18.14 -6.33 -31.90
N GLN A 73 -16.94 -5.97 -31.42
CA GLN A 73 -16.36 -6.39 -30.14
C GLN A 73 -16.33 -5.23 -29.11
N ALA A 74 -17.24 -4.26 -29.26
CA ALA A 74 -17.25 -3.05 -28.45
C ALA A 74 -17.23 -3.32 -26.92
N VAL A 75 -17.93 -4.33 -26.44
CA VAL A 75 -18.02 -4.66 -25.02
C VAL A 75 -16.70 -5.16 -24.47
N TRP A 76 -16.05 -6.10 -25.16
CA TRP A 76 -14.75 -6.65 -24.73
C TRP A 76 -13.65 -5.60 -24.74
N GLY A 77 -13.67 -4.72 -25.73
CA GLY A 77 -12.74 -3.62 -25.79
C GLY A 77 -12.94 -2.64 -24.64
N VAL A 78 -14.17 -2.22 -24.35
CA VAL A 78 -14.45 -1.34 -23.20
C VAL A 78 -13.96 -1.99 -21.91
N LEU A 79 -14.24 -3.27 -21.69
CA LEU A 79 -13.75 -3.99 -20.50
C LEU A 79 -12.21 -3.99 -20.44
N LEU A 80 -11.54 -4.31 -21.55
CA LEU A 80 -10.08 -4.36 -21.60
C LEU A 80 -9.43 -3.02 -21.25
N PHE A 81 -9.97 -1.91 -21.80
CA PHE A 81 -9.42 -0.58 -21.55
C PHE A 81 -9.87 0.04 -20.21
N THR A 82 -10.95 -0.43 -19.60
CA THR A 82 -11.41 0.07 -18.29
C THR A 82 -10.78 -0.69 -17.14
N THR A 83 -10.42 -1.95 -17.33
CA THR A 83 -9.84 -2.80 -16.26
C THR A 83 -8.61 -2.21 -15.59
N PRO A 84 -7.60 -1.62 -16.29
CA PRO A 84 -6.46 -1.01 -15.64
C PRO A 84 -6.85 0.10 -14.69
N ILE A 85 -7.79 0.95 -15.10
CA ILE A 85 -8.25 2.10 -14.30
C ILE A 85 -8.86 1.59 -12.98
N ILE A 86 -9.71 0.56 -13.04
CA ILE A 86 -10.33 -0.03 -11.85
C ILE A 86 -9.25 -0.60 -10.91
N LEU A 87 -8.25 -1.31 -11.44
CA LEU A 87 -7.18 -1.90 -10.65
C LEU A 87 -6.30 -0.84 -9.99
N TRP A 88 -6.02 0.26 -10.66
CA TRP A 88 -5.25 1.36 -10.12
C TRP A 88 -6.06 2.17 -9.09
N LEU A 89 -7.36 2.35 -9.27
CA LEU A 89 -8.24 2.90 -8.24
C LEU A 89 -8.24 2.02 -6.97
N ILE A 90 -8.27 0.70 -7.11
CA ILE A 90 -8.12 -0.24 -5.98
C ILE A 90 -6.75 -0.07 -5.31
N CYS A 91 -5.68 0.11 -6.10
CA CYS A 91 -4.35 0.42 -5.59
C CYS A 91 -4.37 1.71 -4.75
N LEU A 92 -4.99 2.79 -5.26
CA LEU A 92 -5.13 4.06 -4.54
C LEU A 92 -5.89 3.89 -3.22
N ILE A 93 -6.99 3.13 -3.21
CA ILE A 93 -7.75 2.85 -1.98
C ILE A 93 -6.85 2.18 -0.93
N PHE A 94 -6.07 1.17 -1.31
CA PHE A 94 -5.16 0.51 -0.38
C PHE A 94 -4.02 1.43 0.07
N ALA A 95 -3.47 2.26 -0.83
CA ALA A 95 -2.42 3.20 -0.49
C ALA A 95 -2.90 4.30 0.48
N ILE A 96 -4.11 4.83 0.25
CA ILE A 96 -4.74 5.81 1.14
C ILE A 96 -5.06 5.20 2.51
N SER A 97 -5.43 3.92 2.57
CA SER A 97 -5.70 3.21 3.84
C SER A 97 -4.49 3.16 4.78
N VAL A 98 -3.26 3.34 4.27
CA VAL A 98 -2.05 3.47 5.09
C VAL A 98 -2.08 4.72 5.97
N TYR A 99 -2.76 5.81 5.51
CA TYR A 99 -2.90 7.06 6.26
C TYR A 99 -4.10 7.09 7.21
N THR A 100 -5.02 6.13 7.09
CA THR A 100 -6.23 6.14 7.93
C THR A 100 -5.82 5.92 9.39
N PRO A 101 -6.06 6.90 10.28
CA PRO A 101 -5.78 6.73 11.69
C PRO A 101 -6.80 5.74 12.27
N GLU A 102 -6.35 4.55 12.61
CA GLU A 102 -7.18 3.68 13.44
C GLU A 102 -7.17 4.23 14.87
N SER A 103 -8.37 4.43 15.44
CA SER A 103 -8.54 4.87 16.83
C SER A 103 -8.26 3.70 17.76
N TYR A 104 -6.98 3.41 17.99
CA TYR A 104 -6.59 2.45 19.00
C TYR A 104 -6.86 3.04 20.39
N ARG A 105 -7.78 2.46 21.14
CA ARG A 105 -7.96 2.74 22.56
C ARG A 105 -6.80 2.11 23.32
N THR A 106 -5.66 2.77 23.31
CA THR A 106 -4.46 2.29 23.98
C THR A 106 -4.50 2.77 25.42
N ASN A 107 -4.45 1.83 26.35
CA ASN A 107 -4.20 2.15 27.75
C ASN A 107 -2.68 2.35 27.89
N LEU A 108 -2.22 3.60 27.81
CA LEU A 108 -0.80 4.00 27.82
C LEU A 108 -0.04 3.61 29.13
N ARG A 109 -0.71 2.95 30.07
CA ARG A 109 -0.13 2.55 31.34
C ARG A 109 0.62 1.21 31.31
N SER A 110 0.51 0.43 30.22
CA SER A 110 1.24 -0.84 30.08
C SER A 110 2.18 -0.78 28.88
N PRO A 111 3.50 -0.89 29.09
CA PRO A 111 4.50 -0.91 28.02
C PRO A 111 4.32 -2.07 27.05
N ASP A 112 3.90 -3.23 27.55
CA ASP A 112 3.67 -4.43 26.73
C ASP A 112 2.50 -4.25 25.77
N LEU A 113 1.40 -3.65 26.26
CA LEU A 113 0.24 -3.33 25.44
C LEU A 113 0.60 -2.30 24.34
N ALA A 114 1.43 -1.31 24.68
CA ALA A 114 1.89 -0.32 23.71
C ALA A 114 2.73 -0.97 22.60
N LYS A 115 3.58 -1.95 22.94
CA LYS A 115 4.39 -2.70 21.98
C LYS A 115 3.50 -3.55 21.05
N GLU A 116 2.51 -4.25 21.59
CA GLU A 116 1.58 -5.08 20.83
C GLU A 116 0.78 -4.24 19.81
N VAL A 117 0.19 -3.15 20.27
CA VAL A 117 -0.55 -2.20 19.40
C VAL A 117 0.35 -1.63 18.31
N TYR A 118 1.59 -1.27 18.63
CA TYR A 118 2.53 -0.80 17.63
C TYR A 118 2.82 -1.85 16.56
N GLN A 119 3.09 -3.10 16.95
CA GLN A 119 3.33 -4.19 16.00
C GLN A 119 2.12 -4.44 15.10
N GLU A 120 0.90 -4.35 15.65
CA GLU A 120 -0.33 -4.48 14.89
C GLU A 120 -0.48 -3.37 13.84
N ILE A 121 -0.22 -2.11 14.23
CA ILE A 121 -0.25 -0.95 13.33
C ILE A 121 0.73 -1.13 12.18
N VAL A 122 1.98 -1.47 12.47
CA VAL A 122 3.01 -1.66 11.45
C VAL A 122 2.65 -2.82 10.52
N ALA A 123 2.18 -3.94 11.06
CA ALA A 123 1.76 -5.09 10.28
C ALA A 123 0.56 -4.77 9.36
N TYR A 124 -0.40 -3.99 9.86
CA TYR A 124 -1.54 -3.52 9.06
C TYR A 124 -1.08 -2.62 7.90
N LYS A 125 -0.31 -1.56 8.19
CA LYS A 125 0.20 -0.63 7.18
C LYS A 125 1.04 -1.34 6.11
N HIS A 126 1.92 -2.24 6.53
CA HIS A 126 2.72 -3.05 5.61
C HIS A 126 1.85 -3.94 4.71
N ARG A 127 0.81 -4.54 5.26
CA ARG A 127 -0.14 -5.37 4.50
C ARG A 127 -0.91 -4.55 3.46
N MET A 128 -1.36 -3.35 3.82
CA MET A 128 -2.07 -2.45 2.90
C MET A 128 -1.15 -1.97 1.78
N LEU A 129 0.07 -1.55 2.12
CA LEU A 129 1.06 -1.13 1.14
C LEU A 129 1.42 -2.26 0.15
N ARG A 130 1.59 -3.49 0.66
CA ARG A 130 1.84 -4.66 -0.18
C ARG A 130 0.68 -4.96 -1.13
N ARG A 131 -0.57 -4.85 -0.66
CA ARG A 131 -1.76 -5.03 -1.51
C ARG A 131 -1.85 -3.94 -2.58
N ALA A 132 -1.55 -2.69 -2.22
CA ALA A 132 -1.50 -1.59 -3.17
C ALA A 132 -0.46 -1.85 -4.27
N HIS A 133 0.75 -2.27 -3.87
CA HIS A 133 1.81 -2.62 -4.83
C HIS A 133 1.41 -3.76 -5.78
N PHE A 134 0.79 -4.82 -5.26
CA PHE A 134 0.28 -5.90 -6.11
C PHE A 134 -0.82 -5.42 -7.07
N ALA A 135 -1.75 -4.59 -6.61
CA ALA A 135 -2.81 -4.03 -7.46
C ALA A 135 -2.22 -3.16 -8.58
N LEU A 136 -1.17 -2.37 -8.28
CA LEU A 136 -0.44 -1.61 -9.30
C LEU A 136 0.15 -2.52 -10.36
N LEU A 137 0.91 -3.55 -9.97
CA LEU A 137 1.57 -4.47 -10.90
C LEU A 137 0.56 -5.24 -11.76
N ILE A 138 -0.50 -5.74 -11.14
CA ILE A 138 -1.58 -6.46 -11.87
C ILE A 138 -2.27 -5.51 -12.85
N GLY A 139 -2.42 -4.23 -12.51
CA GLY A 139 -3.00 -3.22 -13.40
C GLY A 139 -2.23 -3.01 -14.71
N PHE A 140 -0.94 -3.30 -14.77
CA PHE A 140 -0.17 -3.23 -16.02
C PHE A 140 -0.43 -4.40 -16.97
N ILE A 141 -0.91 -5.56 -16.48
CA ILE A 141 -1.20 -6.72 -17.33
C ILE A 141 -2.22 -6.39 -18.42
N PRO A 142 -3.42 -5.87 -18.10
CA PRO A 142 -4.40 -5.52 -19.13
C PRO A 142 -3.92 -4.38 -20.05
N VAL A 143 -3.06 -3.47 -19.56
CA VAL A 143 -2.45 -2.45 -20.42
C VAL A 143 -1.56 -3.09 -21.49
N ILE A 144 -0.70 -4.03 -21.12
CA ILE A 144 0.16 -4.75 -22.05
C ILE A 144 -0.69 -5.51 -23.07
N ILE A 145 -1.72 -6.22 -22.59
CA ILE A 145 -2.66 -6.93 -23.47
C ILE A 145 -3.36 -5.97 -24.43
N ALA A 146 -3.82 -4.82 -23.95
CA ALA A 146 -4.47 -3.80 -24.76
C ALA A 146 -3.54 -3.25 -25.85
N ILE A 147 -2.28 -3.00 -25.53
CA ILE A 147 -1.26 -2.54 -26.50
C ILE A 147 -1.01 -3.61 -27.56
N VAL A 148 -0.80 -4.87 -27.16
CA VAL A 148 -0.59 -5.97 -28.10
C VAL A 148 -1.81 -6.14 -29.01
N TYR A 149 -3.01 -6.10 -28.43
CA TYR A 149 -4.24 -6.19 -29.18
C TYR A 149 -4.37 -5.04 -30.21
N TYR A 150 -4.10 -3.80 -29.78
CA TYR A 150 -4.14 -2.63 -30.64
C TYR A 150 -3.16 -2.73 -31.83
N LEU A 151 -1.95 -3.23 -31.60
CA LEU A 151 -0.93 -3.41 -32.64
C LEU A 151 -1.28 -4.50 -33.66
N GLN A 152 -2.15 -5.43 -33.32
CA GLN A 152 -2.60 -6.52 -34.22
C GLN A 152 -3.81 -6.13 -35.07
N LEU A 153 -4.45 -4.98 -34.79
CA LEU A 153 -5.56 -4.52 -35.60
C LEU A 153 -5.08 -4.09 -36.98
N PRO A 154 -5.76 -4.53 -38.06
CA PRO A 154 -5.37 -4.09 -39.41
C PRO A 154 -5.55 -2.58 -39.52
N VAL A 155 -4.51 -1.92 -40.03
CA VAL A 155 -4.58 -0.48 -40.35
C VAL A 155 -5.67 -0.30 -41.40
N ALA A 156 -6.75 0.40 -41.06
CA ALA A 156 -7.77 0.72 -42.02
C ALA A 156 -7.16 1.51 -43.19
N PRO A 157 -7.32 1.08 -44.45
CA PRO A 157 -6.84 1.87 -45.57
C PRO A 157 -7.55 3.23 -45.54
N GLY A 158 -6.74 4.30 -45.50
CA GLY A 158 -7.17 5.68 -45.54
C GLY A 158 -7.82 6.06 -46.88
#